data_adf1dc02a7c8a867be4df8c144550ce8
#
_entry.id   adf1dc02a7c8a867be4df8c144550ce8
#
_cell.length_a   1.000
_cell.length_b   1.000
_cell.length_c   1.000
_cell.angle_alpha   90.00
_cell.angle_beta   90.00
_cell.angle_gamma   90.00
#
_symmetry.space_group_name_H-M   'P 1'
#
loop_
_entity.id
_entity.type
_entity.pdbx_description
1 polymer ?
#
loop_
_entity_poly.entity_id
_entity_poly.type
_entity_poly.pdbx_seq_one_letter_code
_entity_poly.pdbx_strand_id
1 'polypeptide(L)'
;MLLILIGGAAFSIFAVQTVEKRAQSVKAFCELLRLVKERVECFGMSSGQILHSLDRELLLACGYRGDELPNDFLELIGECDIYDQSAKAILLEFFSEFGKSYRAEQIKRCEYYLDRLSKHERLVCSRAADQKKLYATLCLSLSLVLVILLF
;
A
#
# COMPACT_ATOMS: atom_id res chain seq x y z
N MET A 1 4.68 -15.32 34.66
CA MET A 1 3.35 -14.77 34.28
C MET A 1 3.46 -13.39 33.64
N LEU A 2 4.16 -12.41 34.21
CA LEU A 2 4.31 -11.06 33.60
C LEU A 2 4.90 -11.07 32.19
N LEU A 3 5.85 -11.95 31.88
CA LEU A 3 6.47 -12.11 30.56
C LEU A 3 5.51 -12.56 29.46
N ILE A 4 4.53 -13.40 29.78
CA ILE A 4 3.54 -13.89 28.79
C ILE A 4 2.56 -12.76 28.41
N LEU A 5 2.24 -11.88 29.36
CA LEU A 5 1.40 -10.71 29.13
C LEU A 5 2.07 -9.65 28.27
N ILE A 6 3.33 -9.36 28.56
CA ILE A 6 4.14 -8.43 27.78
C ILE A 6 4.33 -8.98 26.36
N GLY A 7 4.58 -10.29 26.22
CA GLY A 7 4.71 -10.93 24.92
C GLY A 7 3.42 -10.90 24.08
N GLY A 8 2.26 -11.13 24.68
CA GLY A 8 0.96 -11.07 24.00
C GLY A 8 0.60 -9.65 23.55
N ALA A 9 0.85 -8.65 24.39
CA ALA A 9 0.61 -7.24 24.05
C ALA A 9 1.56 -6.78 22.91
N ALA A 10 2.84 -7.11 23.01
CA ALA A 10 3.82 -6.76 21.97
C ALA A 10 3.50 -7.41 20.62
N PHE A 11 3.08 -8.69 20.61
CA PHE A 11 2.66 -9.38 19.39
C PHE A 11 1.42 -8.73 18.76
N SER A 12 0.43 -8.35 19.57
CA SER A 12 -0.78 -7.67 19.08
C SER A 12 -0.46 -6.32 18.45
N ILE A 13 0.43 -5.53 19.05
CA ILE A 13 0.87 -4.24 18.51
C ILE A 13 1.61 -4.43 17.17
N PHE A 14 2.50 -5.40 17.09
CA PHE A 14 3.25 -5.71 15.87
C PHE A 14 2.32 -6.15 14.73
N ALA A 15 1.35 -7.02 15.02
CA ALA A 15 0.38 -7.49 14.02
C ALA A 15 -0.48 -6.33 13.48
N VAL A 16 -0.95 -5.42 14.34
CA VAL A 16 -1.71 -4.23 13.93
C VAL A 16 -0.87 -3.31 13.06
N GLN A 17 0.37 -3.04 13.42
CA GLN A 17 1.27 -2.19 12.64
C GLN A 17 1.55 -2.76 11.24
N THR A 18 1.69 -4.07 11.11
CA THR A 18 1.91 -4.72 9.80
C THR A 18 0.71 -4.55 8.89
N VAL A 19 -0.49 -4.71 9.43
CA VAL A 19 -1.75 -4.55 8.68
C VAL A 19 -1.96 -3.09 8.25
N GLU A 20 -1.63 -2.14 9.12
CA GLU A 20 -1.68 -0.71 8.79
C GLU A 20 -0.71 -0.33 7.68
N LYS A 21 0.55 -0.76 7.79
CA LYS A 21 1.57 -0.51 6.76
C LYS A 21 1.13 -1.07 5.39
N ARG A 22 0.53 -2.26 5.38
CA ARG A 22 -0.02 -2.86 4.17
C ARG A 22 -1.11 -1.98 3.55
N ALA A 23 -2.08 -1.52 4.34
CA ALA A 23 -3.17 -0.66 3.87
C ALA A 23 -2.64 0.71 3.38
N GLN A 24 -1.70 1.31 4.11
CA GLN A 24 -1.08 2.57 3.73
C GLN A 24 -0.29 2.46 2.42
N SER A 25 0.48 1.38 2.23
CA SER A 25 1.22 1.12 1.00
C SER A 25 0.29 1.01 -0.21
N VAL A 26 -0.80 0.23 -0.11
CA VAL A 26 -1.77 0.10 -1.21
C VAL A 26 -2.43 1.44 -1.53
N LYS A 27 -2.75 2.25 -0.51
CA LYS A 27 -3.29 3.60 -0.69
C LYS A 27 -2.31 4.51 -1.44
N ALA A 28 -1.03 4.51 -1.06
CA ALA A 28 0.00 5.29 -1.74
C ALA A 28 0.14 4.91 -3.23
N PHE A 29 0.04 3.61 -3.56
CA PHE A 29 0.02 3.17 -4.95
C PHE A 29 -1.24 3.59 -5.72
N CYS A 30 -2.39 3.68 -5.07
CA CYS A 30 -3.58 4.26 -5.70
C CYS A 30 -3.36 5.75 -6.01
N GLU A 31 -2.72 6.49 -5.13
CA GLU A 31 -2.36 7.90 -5.35
C GLU A 31 -1.35 8.05 -6.49
N LEU A 32 -0.33 7.19 -6.55
CA LEU A 32 0.62 7.14 -7.66
C LEU A 32 -0.09 6.91 -9.00
N LEU A 33 -0.99 5.93 -9.10
CA LEU A 33 -1.74 5.67 -10.33
C LEU A 33 -2.65 6.84 -10.73
N ARG A 34 -3.28 7.52 -9.77
CA ARG A 34 -4.09 8.73 -10.03
C ARG A 34 -3.23 9.84 -10.61
N LEU A 35 -2.07 10.07 -10.03
CA LEU A 35 -1.13 11.07 -10.52
C LEU A 35 -0.62 10.71 -11.92
N VAL A 36 -0.25 9.46 -12.17
CA VAL A 36 0.15 8.97 -13.50
C VAL A 36 -0.96 9.22 -14.51
N LYS A 37 -2.22 8.87 -14.20
CA LYS A 37 -3.37 9.14 -15.05
C LYS A 37 -3.50 10.63 -15.37
N GLU A 38 -3.48 11.48 -14.34
CA GLU A 38 -3.60 12.93 -14.48
C GLU A 38 -2.50 13.50 -15.39
N ARG A 39 -1.25 13.07 -15.21
CA ARG A 39 -0.11 13.54 -16.01
C ARG A 39 -0.24 13.13 -17.48
N VAL A 40 -0.74 11.93 -17.76
CA VAL A 40 -1.03 11.49 -19.12
C VAL A 40 -2.22 12.25 -19.71
N GLU A 41 -3.30 12.40 -18.94
CA GLU A 41 -4.57 12.99 -19.41
C GLU A 41 -4.50 14.49 -19.61
N CYS A 42 -3.89 15.24 -18.68
CA CYS A 42 -3.85 16.69 -18.76
C CYS A 42 -2.65 17.21 -19.53
N PHE A 43 -1.50 16.58 -19.38
CA PHE A 43 -0.23 17.13 -19.89
C PHE A 43 0.39 16.27 -21.00
N GLY A 44 -0.09 15.06 -21.26
CA GLY A 44 0.49 14.16 -22.27
C GLY A 44 1.95 13.78 -22.01
N MET A 45 2.34 13.74 -20.73
CA MET A 45 3.72 13.46 -20.33
C MET A 45 4.10 12.02 -20.65
N SER A 46 5.36 11.82 -21.03
CA SER A 46 5.94 10.48 -21.20
C SER A 46 6.20 9.80 -19.84
N SER A 47 6.36 8.48 -19.85
CA SER A 47 6.68 7.68 -18.66
C SER A 47 7.87 8.25 -17.86
N GLY A 48 8.98 8.56 -18.54
CA GLY A 48 10.16 9.14 -17.89
C GLY A 48 9.91 10.53 -17.30
N GLN A 49 9.16 11.39 -17.99
CA GLN A 49 8.82 12.73 -17.48
C GLN A 49 7.94 12.63 -16.22
N ILE A 50 6.99 11.68 -16.20
CA ILE A 50 6.13 11.44 -15.02
C ILE A 50 7.00 10.98 -13.87
N LEU A 51 7.88 10.01 -14.08
CA LEU A 51 8.76 9.47 -13.05
C LEU A 51 9.61 10.57 -12.41
N HIS A 52 10.23 11.45 -13.22
CA HIS A 52 11.02 12.59 -12.72
C HIS A 52 10.18 13.69 -12.05
N SER A 53 8.87 13.71 -12.25
CA SER A 53 7.95 14.66 -11.60
C SER A 53 7.37 14.17 -10.29
N LEU A 54 7.70 12.94 -9.85
CA LEU A 54 7.20 12.37 -8.61
C LEU A 54 7.86 13.01 -7.39
N ASP A 55 7.03 13.36 -6.40
CA ASP A 55 7.51 13.87 -5.14
C ASP A 55 8.17 12.78 -4.29
N ARG A 56 9.24 13.15 -3.59
CA ARG A 56 9.95 12.24 -2.69
C ARG A 56 9.04 11.64 -1.61
N GLU A 57 8.09 12.42 -1.10
CA GLU A 57 7.14 11.95 -0.09
C GLU A 57 6.26 10.81 -0.61
N LEU A 58 5.77 10.92 -1.85
CA LEU A 58 4.98 9.86 -2.48
C LEU A 58 5.82 8.60 -2.70
N LEU A 59 7.07 8.74 -3.14
CA LEU A 59 8.00 7.62 -3.32
C LEU A 59 8.25 6.89 -1.99
N LEU A 60 8.49 7.63 -0.91
CA LEU A 60 8.64 7.06 0.43
C LEU A 60 7.37 6.37 0.92
N ALA A 61 6.19 6.94 0.65
CA ALA A 61 4.91 6.33 0.99
C ALA A 61 4.65 5.03 0.22
N CYS A 62 5.15 4.93 -1.03
CA CYS A 62 5.15 3.70 -1.81
C CYS A 62 6.18 2.66 -1.33
N GLY A 63 7.05 3.03 -0.39
CA GLY A 63 8.08 2.15 0.16
C GLY A 63 9.41 2.20 -0.60
N TYR A 64 9.58 3.17 -1.50
CA TYR A 64 10.87 3.40 -2.17
C TYR A 64 11.85 4.10 -1.22
N ARG A 65 13.05 3.56 -1.08
CA ARG A 65 14.09 4.06 -0.15
C ARG A 65 15.42 4.36 -0.83
N GLY A 66 15.49 4.24 -2.16
CA GLY A 66 16.69 4.57 -2.92
C GLY A 66 17.04 6.06 -2.82
N ASP A 67 18.31 6.38 -2.94
CA ASP A 67 18.80 7.76 -2.94
C ASP A 67 18.66 8.41 -4.33
N GLU A 68 18.77 7.61 -5.39
CA GLU A 68 18.62 8.04 -6.78
C GLU A 68 17.27 7.60 -7.34
N LEU A 69 16.73 8.37 -8.30
CA LEU A 69 15.52 7.98 -8.99
C LEU A 69 15.80 6.79 -9.91
N PRO A 70 14.92 5.76 -9.92
CA PRO A 70 15.06 4.62 -10.83
C PRO A 70 14.88 5.04 -12.28
N ASN A 71 15.37 4.22 -13.22
CA ASN A 71 15.33 4.53 -14.65
C ASN A 71 13.93 4.40 -15.24
N ASP A 72 13.11 3.51 -14.69
CA ASP A 72 11.73 3.29 -15.12
C ASP A 72 10.81 2.87 -13.98
N PHE A 73 9.52 2.79 -14.25
CA PHE A 73 8.52 2.39 -13.26
C PHE A 73 8.61 0.92 -12.82
N LEU A 74 9.13 0.03 -13.68
CA LEU A 74 9.28 -1.39 -13.31
C LEU A 74 10.40 -1.54 -12.28
N GLU A 75 11.49 -0.81 -12.45
CA GLU A 75 12.58 -0.74 -11.49
C GLU A 75 12.07 -0.13 -10.18
N LEU A 76 11.32 0.98 -10.24
CA LEU A 76 10.69 1.59 -9.07
C LEU A 76 9.84 0.58 -8.28
N ILE A 77 8.93 -0.14 -8.95
CA ILE A 77 8.07 -1.13 -8.28
C ILE A 77 8.88 -2.33 -7.77
N GLY A 78 9.95 -2.68 -8.47
CA GLY A 78 10.88 -3.74 -8.05
C GLY A 78 11.58 -3.42 -6.72
N GLU A 79 12.00 -2.18 -6.55
CA GLU A 79 12.75 -1.68 -5.37
C GLU A 79 11.86 -1.23 -4.21
N CYS A 80 10.55 -1.02 -4.45
CA CYS A 80 9.62 -0.69 -3.39
C CYS A 80 9.38 -1.86 -2.43
N ASP A 81 9.37 -1.57 -1.12
CA ASP A 81 8.96 -2.49 -0.06
C ASP A 81 7.43 -2.67 -0.08
N ILE A 82 6.93 -3.50 -0.99
CA ILE A 82 5.49 -3.73 -1.16
C ILE A 82 5.04 -4.91 -0.31
N TYR A 83 4.29 -4.62 0.76
CA TYR A 83 3.75 -5.61 1.69
C TYR A 83 2.56 -6.41 1.12
N ASP A 84 1.92 -5.92 0.06
CA ASP A 84 0.78 -6.57 -0.59
C ASP A 84 1.17 -7.13 -1.96
N GLN A 85 1.30 -8.45 -2.05
CA GLN A 85 1.70 -9.13 -3.29
C GLN A 85 0.66 -9.00 -4.41
N SER A 86 -0.62 -8.89 -4.07
CA SER A 86 -1.68 -8.69 -5.07
C SER A 86 -1.61 -7.30 -5.68
N ALA A 87 -1.37 -6.27 -4.85
CA ALA A 87 -1.13 -4.91 -5.34
C ALA A 87 0.14 -4.86 -6.21
N LYS A 88 1.22 -5.52 -5.77
CA LYS A 88 2.46 -5.60 -6.55
C LYS A 88 2.23 -6.22 -7.94
N ALA A 89 1.49 -7.31 -8.02
CA ALA A 89 1.17 -7.96 -9.30
C ALA A 89 0.37 -7.04 -10.24
N ILE A 90 -0.63 -6.31 -9.71
CA ILE A 90 -1.43 -5.33 -10.47
C ILE A 90 -0.55 -4.21 -11.03
N LEU A 91 0.37 -3.69 -10.22
CA LEU A 91 1.29 -2.61 -10.61
C LEU A 91 2.30 -3.07 -11.66
N LEU A 92 2.90 -4.23 -11.49
CA LEU A 92 3.83 -4.79 -12.48
C LEU A 92 3.13 -5.04 -13.81
N GLU A 93 1.91 -5.59 -13.79
CA GLU A 93 1.10 -5.79 -15.00
C GLU A 93 0.82 -4.45 -15.71
N PHE A 94 0.41 -3.41 -14.97
CA PHE A 94 0.17 -2.08 -15.50
C PHE A 94 1.43 -1.46 -16.12
N PHE A 95 2.52 -1.39 -15.36
CA PHE A 95 3.73 -0.70 -15.80
C PHE A 95 4.51 -1.45 -16.87
N SER A 96 4.34 -2.76 -17.00
CA SER A 96 4.94 -3.55 -18.10
C SER A 96 4.45 -3.11 -19.48
N GLU A 97 3.24 -2.58 -19.57
CA GLU A 97 2.60 -2.14 -20.80
C GLU A 97 2.49 -0.58 -20.89
N PHE A 98 2.82 0.12 -19.82
CA PHE A 98 2.72 1.57 -19.76
C PHE A 98 3.72 2.25 -20.70
N GLY A 99 3.28 3.25 -21.44
CA GLY A 99 4.11 3.99 -22.41
C GLY A 99 4.21 3.36 -23.80
N LYS A 100 3.66 2.15 -24.02
CA LYS A 100 3.73 1.45 -25.32
C LYS A 100 2.57 1.71 -26.27
N SER A 101 1.54 2.41 -25.83
CA SER A 101 0.31 2.66 -26.59
C SER A 101 0.00 4.13 -26.75
N TYR A 102 -0.96 4.46 -27.63
CA TYR A 102 -1.43 5.83 -27.82
C TYR A 102 -2.07 6.39 -26.55
N ARG A 103 -2.03 7.73 -26.40
CA ARG A 103 -2.54 8.44 -25.22
C ARG A 103 -3.95 8.02 -24.80
N ALA A 104 -4.89 7.93 -25.74
CA ALA A 104 -6.27 7.55 -25.44
C ALA A 104 -6.39 6.12 -24.86
N GLU A 105 -5.56 5.20 -25.34
CA GLU A 105 -5.50 3.84 -24.81
C GLU A 105 -4.81 3.80 -23.45
N GLN A 106 -3.76 4.59 -23.25
CA GLN A 106 -3.09 4.70 -21.95
C GLN A 106 -4.04 5.22 -20.87
N ILE A 107 -4.87 6.23 -21.17
CA ILE A 107 -5.88 6.74 -20.23
C ILE A 107 -6.87 5.63 -19.83
N LYS A 108 -7.41 4.88 -20.80
CA LYS A 108 -8.32 3.76 -20.52
C LYS A 108 -7.65 2.67 -19.65
N ARG A 109 -6.39 2.38 -19.91
CA ARG A 109 -5.60 1.44 -19.09
C ARG A 109 -5.43 1.98 -17.67
N CYS A 110 -5.06 3.25 -17.50
CA CYS A 110 -4.96 3.87 -16.18
C CYS A 110 -6.28 3.76 -15.42
N GLU A 111 -7.42 4.00 -16.07
CA GLU A 111 -8.74 3.88 -15.45
C GLU A 111 -9.06 2.44 -15.01
N TYR A 112 -8.78 1.48 -15.88
CA TYR A 112 -9.00 0.07 -15.58
C TYR A 112 -8.17 -0.41 -14.38
N TYR A 113 -6.86 -0.13 -14.39
CA TYR A 113 -5.99 -0.58 -13.31
C TYR A 113 -6.20 0.21 -12.02
N LEU A 114 -6.56 1.50 -12.11
CA LEU A 114 -6.94 2.31 -10.96
C LEU A 114 -8.21 1.79 -10.29
N ASP A 115 -9.24 1.42 -11.06
CA ASP A 115 -10.47 0.79 -10.53
C ASP A 115 -10.13 -0.54 -9.86
N ARG A 116 -9.34 -1.38 -10.49
CA ARG A 116 -8.90 -2.68 -9.97
C ARG A 116 -8.12 -2.53 -8.65
N LEU A 117 -7.17 -1.59 -8.61
CA LEU A 117 -6.36 -1.33 -7.42
C LEU A 117 -7.19 -0.67 -6.30
N SER A 118 -8.10 0.25 -6.62
CA SER A 118 -9.00 0.89 -5.66
C SER A 118 -9.99 -0.10 -5.03
N LYS A 119 -10.48 -1.08 -5.78
CA LYS A 119 -11.28 -2.18 -5.22
C LYS A 119 -10.46 -3.02 -4.23
N HIS A 120 -9.22 -3.31 -4.59
CA HIS A 120 -8.29 -4.03 -3.71
C HIS A 120 -7.95 -3.22 -2.44
N GLU A 121 -7.70 -1.90 -2.58
CA GLU A 121 -7.50 -0.97 -1.46
C GLU A 121 -8.65 -1.04 -0.46
N ARG A 122 -9.91 -0.95 -0.93
CA ARG A 122 -11.10 -1.03 -0.06
C ARG A 122 -11.14 -2.34 0.72
N LEU A 123 -10.84 -3.47 0.07
CA LEU A 123 -10.79 -4.79 0.72
C LEU A 123 -9.69 -4.86 1.78
N VAL A 124 -8.50 -4.34 1.50
CA VAL A 124 -7.39 -4.33 2.45
C VAL A 124 -7.70 -3.41 3.62
N CYS A 125 -8.25 -2.22 3.38
CA CYS A 125 -8.61 -1.27 4.43
C CYS A 125 -9.75 -1.79 5.31
N SER A 126 -10.78 -2.43 4.75
CA SER A 126 -11.86 -3.02 5.56
C SER A 126 -11.35 -4.15 6.45
N ARG A 127 -10.53 -5.05 5.90
CA ARG A 127 -9.89 -6.11 6.69
C ARG A 127 -8.99 -5.56 7.79
N ALA A 128 -8.25 -4.47 7.51
CA ALA A 128 -7.42 -3.81 8.50
C ALA A 128 -8.26 -3.25 9.67
N ALA A 129 -9.39 -2.61 9.37
CA ALA A 129 -10.32 -2.10 10.38
C ALA A 129 -10.93 -3.21 11.24
N ASP A 130 -11.34 -4.33 10.62
CA ASP A 130 -11.91 -5.48 11.33
C ASP A 130 -10.87 -6.17 12.21
N GLN A 131 -9.66 -6.33 11.73
CA GLN A 131 -8.56 -6.90 12.53
C GLN A 131 -8.21 -6.02 13.72
N LYS A 132 -8.18 -4.69 13.56
CA LYS A 132 -7.97 -3.77 14.69
C LYS A 132 -9.03 -3.94 15.77
N LYS A 133 -10.31 -4.00 15.39
CA LYS A 133 -11.42 -4.24 16.33
C LYS A 133 -11.26 -5.56 17.06
N LEU A 134 -10.91 -6.63 16.32
CA LEU A 134 -10.69 -7.96 16.88
C LEU A 134 -9.55 -7.94 17.92
N TYR A 135 -8.39 -7.35 17.59
CA TYR A 135 -7.27 -7.26 18.53
C TYR A 135 -7.61 -6.42 19.76
N ALA A 136 -8.32 -5.30 19.60
CA ALA A 136 -8.77 -4.48 20.74
C ALA A 136 -9.69 -5.27 21.67
N THR A 137 -10.65 -6.03 21.11
CA THR A 137 -11.57 -6.87 21.90
C THR A 137 -10.83 -7.99 22.62
N LEU A 138 -9.88 -8.64 21.95
CA LEU A 138 -9.05 -9.70 22.55
C LEU A 138 -8.19 -9.17 23.70
N CYS A 139 -7.58 -8.00 23.55
CA CYS A 139 -6.80 -7.37 24.62
C CYS A 139 -7.67 -7.03 25.84
N LEU A 140 -8.88 -6.50 25.61
CA LEU A 140 -9.83 -6.19 26.69
C LEU A 140 -10.30 -7.45 27.42
N SER A 141 -10.66 -8.49 26.69
CA SER A 141 -11.10 -9.77 27.29
C SER A 141 -9.99 -10.44 28.10
N LEU A 142 -8.76 -10.44 27.57
CA LEU A 142 -7.61 -10.99 28.28
C LEU A 142 -7.29 -10.24 29.54
N SER A 143 -7.39 -8.91 29.52
CA SER A 143 -7.21 -8.05 30.71
C SER A 143 -8.26 -8.33 31.78
N LEU A 144 -9.51 -8.55 31.37
CA LEU A 144 -10.61 -8.87 32.30
C LEU A 144 -10.40 -10.23 32.97
N VAL A 145 -10.03 -11.25 32.20
CA VAL A 145 -9.74 -12.60 32.74
C VAL A 145 -8.60 -12.53 33.77
N LEU A 146 -7.60 -11.72 33.52
CA LEU A 146 -6.48 -11.56 34.46
C LEU A 146 -6.87 -10.89 35.74
N VAL A 147 -7.72 -9.86 35.68
CA VAL A 147 -8.25 -9.21 36.88
C VAL A 147 -9.03 -10.23 37.72
N ILE A 148 -9.85 -11.07 37.10
CA ILE A 148 -10.63 -12.11 37.80
C ILE A 148 -9.74 -13.19 38.43
N LEU A 149 -8.61 -13.52 37.80
CA LEU A 149 -7.68 -14.53 38.33
C LEU A 149 -6.79 -14.02 39.46
N LEU A 150 -6.64 -12.70 39.58
CA LEU A 150 -5.80 -12.06 40.59
C LEU A 150 -6.59 -11.63 41.86
N PHE A 151 -7.92 -11.57 41.77
CA PHE A 151 -8.84 -11.29 42.86
C PHE A 151 -9.76 -12.47 43.21
#